data_b97d4b0466cf3ce7a0853509b8bb7b22
#
_entry.id   b97d4b0466cf3ce7a0853509b8bb7b22
#
_cell.length_a   1.000
_cell.length_b   1.000
_cell.length_c   1.000
_cell.angle_alpha   90.00
_cell.angle_beta   90.00
_cell.angle_gamma   90.00
#
_symmetry.space_group_name_H-M   'P 1'
#
loop_
_entity.id
_entity.type
_entity.pdbx_description
1 polymer ?
#
loop_
_entity_poly.entity_id
_entity_poly.type
_entity_poly.pdbx_seq_one_letter_code
_entity_poly.pdbx_strand_id
1 'polypeptide(L)'
;CVVPKPEHAKKYAFFATRYGGMDLRFQQGGRWLDTPAGIAHYLEHKMFDTEEGNALQDLAKNGAEPNAFTSNAITAYFFDSSQNFYDNLRLLLGFVSVPWFTDESVAKEQGIIGQEIRMVEDNPDWQVYTNLMQCLYRDSPARVAVAGTVESIQSITAKTLYDCHKAFYTPANMVLVCVGNVDADRIAQVAEEILPGESGPDVP
;
A
#
# COMPACT_ATOMS: atom_id res chain seq x y z
N CYS A 1 -4.51 13.70 -9.82
CA CYS A 1 -3.57 14.69 -10.39
C CYS A 1 -2.96 14.13 -11.68
N VAL A 2 -2.95 14.91 -12.77
CA VAL A 2 -2.32 14.51 -14.04
C VAL A 2 -1.29 15.56 -14.44
N VAL A 3 -0.07 15.11 -14.77
CA VAL A 3 1.05 15.96 -15.20
C VAL A 3 1.47 15.54 -16.62
N PRO A 4 0.96 16.22 -17.68
CA PRO A 4 1.29 15.88 -19.05
C PRO A 4 2.77 16.14 -19.37
N LYS A 5 3.41 15.15 -19.97
CA LYS A 5 4.79 15.20 -20.47
C LYS A 5 4.85 14.52 -21.86
N PRO A 6 4.38 15.19 -22.92
CA PRO A 6 4.14 14.57 -24.22
C PRO A 6 5.41 14.02 -24.90
N GLU A 7 6.57 14.58 -24.57
CA GLU A 7 7.87 14.16 -25.12
C GLU A 7 8.49 12.92 -24.44
N HIS A 8 7.90 12.45 -23.34
CA HIS A 8 8.42 11.29 -22.64
C HIS A 8 7.73 10.00 -23.09
N ALA A 9 8.52 9.00 -23.46
CA ALA A 9 8.02 7.67 -23.84
C ALA A 9 7.48 6.90 -22.64
N LYS A 10 8.18 6.94 -21.50
CA LYS A 10 7.73 6.33 -20.24
C LYS A 10 6.59 7.15 -19.61
N LYS A 11 5.62 6.45 -19.10
CA LYS A 11 4.48 6.98 -18.36
C LYS A 11 4.47 6.37 -16.97
N TYR A 12 4.09 7.13 -15.98
CA TYR A 12 4.12 6.75 -14.58
C TYR A 12 2.74 6.91 -13.96
N ALA A 13 2.29 5.92 -13.19
CA ALA A 13 1.10 5.98 -12.37
C ALA A 13 1.45 5.67 -10.92
N PHE A 14 0.97 6.51 -10.01
CA PHE A 14 1.19 6.39 -8.57
C PHE A 14 -0.15 6.50 -7.87
N PHE A 15 -0.53 5.47 -7.10
CA PHE A 15 -1.78 5.42 -6.36
C PHE A 15 -1.48 5.15 -4.90
N ALA A 16 -1.76 6.12 -4.03
CA ALA A 16 -1.37 6.09 -2.63
C ALA A 16 -2.55 6.34 -1.70
N THR A 17 -2.54 5.66 -0.57
CA THR A 17 -3.44 5.92 0.56
C THR A 17 -2.69 6.64 1.68
N ARG A 18 -3.39 7.54 2.39
CA ARG A 18 -2.92 8.14 3.65
C ARG A 18 -3.09 7.10 4.77
N TYR A 19 -2.23 6.10 4.76
CA TYR A 19 -2.13 5.03 5.74
C TYR A 19 -0.70 4.53 5.79
N GLY A 20 -0.08 4.47 6.96
CA GLY A 20 1.31 4.06 7.11
C GLY A 20 1.61 3.44 8.47
N GLY A 21 2.88 3.22 8.75
CA GLY A 21 3.35 2.53 9.94
C GLY A 21 2.99 3.21 11.27
N MET A 22 2.62 4.50 11.26
CA MET A 22 2.18 5.23 12.45
C MET A 22 0.69 5.09 12.75
N ASP A 23 -0.14 4.61 11.82
CA ASP A 23 -1.59 4.51 11.98
C ASP A 23 -1.97 3.21 12.70
N LEU A 24 -1.50 3.10 13.95
CA LEU A 24 -1.68 1.90 14.78
C LEU A 24 -3.01 1.90 15.55
N ARG A 25 -3.72 3.02 15.57
CA ARG A 25 -5.00 3.16 16.23
C ARG A 25 -5.92 4.08 15.46
N PHE A 26 -7.12 3.61 15.15
CA PHE A 26 -8.11 4.38 14.39
C PHE A 26 -9.54 4.06 14.86
N GLN A 27 -10.48 4.89 14.44
CA GLN A 27 -11.90 4.69 14.75
C GLN A 27 -12.65 4.12 13.53
N GLN A 28 -13.41 3.06 13.75
CA GLN A 28 -14.29 2.48 12.74
C GLN A 28 -15.65 2.16 13.35
N GLY A 29 -16.73 2.69 12.76
CA GLY A 29 -18.09 2.47 13.27
C GLY A 29 -18.29 2.92 14.73
N GLY A 30 -17.62 3.99 15.15
CA GLY A 30 -17.68 4.52 16.52
C GLY A 30 -16.86 3.75 17.56
N ARG A 31 -16.06 2.78 17.15
CA ARG A 31 -15.18 1.99 18.03
C ARG A 31 -13.73 2.23 17.69
N TRP A 32 -12.90 2.35 18.72
CA TRP A 32 -11.45 2.37 18.57
C TRP A 32 -10.93 0.97 18.30
N LEU A 33 -10.08 0.86 17.30
CA LEU A 33 -9.36 -0.35 16.93
C LEU A 33 -7.86 -0.08 17.11
N ASP A 34 -7.20 -0.94 17.86
CA ASP A 34 -5.75 -0.99 17.97
C ASP A 34 -5.24 -2.10 17.08
N THR A 35 -4.19 -1.83 16.31
CA THR A 35 -3.61 -2.77 15.35
C THR A 35 -2.14 -3.05 15.65
N PRO A 36 -1.64 -4.24 15.31
CA PRO A 36 -0.24 -4.57 15.52
C PRO A 36 0.70 -3.67 14.69
N ALA A 37 1.89 -3.39 15.23
CA ALA A 37 2.95 -2.78 14.46
C ALA A 37 3.30 -3.63 13.24
N GLY A 38 3.56 -2.98 12.09
CA GLY A 38 3.85 -3.67 10.84
C GLY A 38 2.63 -3.92 9.95
N ILE A 39 1.39 -3.68 10.42
CA ILE A 39 0.18 -4.05 9.68
C ILE A 39 0.05 -3.29 8.35
N ALA A 40 0.45 -2.02 8.27
CA ALA A 40 0.39 -1.25 7.03
C ALA A 40 1.33 -1.82 5.95
N HIS A 41 2.55 -2.18 6.33
CA HIS A 41 3.54 -2.84 5.47
C HIS A 41 3.09 -4.25 5.08
N TYR A 42 2.54 -4.98 6.03
CA TYR A 42 1.96 -6.29 5.77
C TYR A 42 0.82 -6.23 4.75
N LEU A 43 -0.06 -5.23 4.90
CA LEU A 43 -1.15 -5.00 3.97
C LEU A 43 -0.62 -4.66 2.57
N GLU A 44 0.44 -3.85 2.46
CA GLU A 44 1.11 -3.56 1.19
C GLU A 44 1.50 -4.84 0.45
N HIS A 45 2.20 -5.76 1.12
CA HIS A 45 2.57 -7.06 0.54
C HIS A 45 1.34 -7.85 0.07
N LYS A 46 0.32 -7.90 0.91
CA LYS A 46 -0.89 -8.70 0.64
C LYS A 46 -1.78 -8.14 -0.45
N MET A 47 -1.71 -6.85 -0.74
CA MET A 47 -2.52 -6.25 -1.81
C MET A 47 -2.18 -6.76 -3.20
N PHE A 48 -0.98 -7.31 -3.41
CA PHE A 48 -0.61 -7.91 -4.70
C PHE A 48 -1.23 -9.29 -4.94
N ASP A 49 -1.73 -9.94 -3.91
CA ASP A 49 -2.47 -11.19 -4.09
C ASP A 49 -3.90 -10.90 -4.56
N THR A 50 -4.32 -11.62 -5.58
CA THR A 50 -5.67 -11.55 -6.13
C THR A 50 -6.28 -12.95 -6.18
N GLU A 51 -7.59 -13.06 -6.37
CA GLU A 51 -8.25 -14.36 -6.55
C GLU A 51 -7.67 -15.14 -7.74
N GLU A 52 -7.25 -14.43 -8.80
CA GLU A 52 -6.73 -14.99 -10.04
C GLU A 52 -5.21 -15.23 -10.02
N GLY A 53 -4.49 -14.72 -9.00
CA GLY A 53 -3.04 -14.89 -8.91
C GLY A 53 -2.30 -13.74 -8.25
N ASN A 54 -1.41 -13.05 -8.99
CA ASN A 54 -0.57 -11.99 -8.45
C ASN A 54 -0.47 -10.79 -9.39
N ALA A 55 -0.89 -9.63 -8.94
CA ALA A 55 -0.96 -8.40 -9.71
C ALA A 55 0.41 -7.90 -10.22
N LEU A 56 1.51 -8.15 -9.48
CA LEU A 56 2.87 -7.81 -9.96
C LEU A 56 3.20 -8.53 -11.25
N GLN A 57 2.84 -9.82 -11.32
CA GLN A 57 3.11 -10.63 -12.51
C GLN A 57 2.28 -10.17 -13.70
N ASP A 58 1.03 -9.78 -13.48
CA ASP A 58 0.13 -9.33 -14.55
C ASP A 58 0.54 -7.96 -15.09
N LEU A 59 0.95 -7.03 -14.23
CA LEU A 59 1.56 -5.77 -14.64
C LEU A 59 2.84 -5.99 -15.45
N ALA A 60 3.73 -6.88 -14.99
CA ALA A 60 4.98 -7.20 -15.68
C ALA A 60 4.74 -7.83 -17.06
N LYS A 61 3.76 -8.75 -17.20
CA LYS A 61 3.36 -9.33 -18.48
C LYS A 61 2.87 -8.26 -19.47
N ASN A 62 2.24 -7.20 -18.96
CA ASN A 62 1.77 -6.07 -19.76
C ASN A 62 2.87 -5.02 -20.05
N GLY A 63 4.13 -5.29 -19.66
CA GLY A 63 5.27 -4.41 -19.93
C GLY A 63 5.39 -3.23 -18.96
N ALA A 64 4.81 -3.33 -17.77
CA ALA A 64 5.02 -2.38 -16.68
C ALA A 64 6.13 -2.86 -15.74
N GLU A 65 6.76 -1.90 -15.06
CA GLU A 65 7.69 -2.10 -13.94
C GLU A 65 6.98 -1.70 -12.64
N PRO A 66 6.25 -2.62 -11.98
CA PRO A 66 5.50 -2.30 -10.77
C PRO A 66 6.39 -2.25 -9.53
N ASN A 67 6.00 -1.42 -8.57
CA ASN A 67 6.60 -1.37 -7.25
C ASN A 67 5.61 -0.84 -6.21
N ALA A 68 5.95 -0.93 -4.93
CA ALA A 68 5.22 -0.35 -3.83
C ALA A 68 6.15 0.05 -2.68
N PHE A 69 5.67 0.85 -1.77
CA PHE A 69 6.34 1.11 -0.50
C PHE A 69 5.35 1.53 0.58
N THR A 70 5.70 1.24 1.81
CA THR A 70 5.05 1.77 3.01
C THR A 70 6.03 2.66 3.78
N SER A 71 5.58 3.86 4.12
CA SER A 71 6.30 4.78 5.01
C SER A 71 5.56 4.94 6.34
N ASN A 72 5.99 5.90 7.15
CA ASN A 72 5.29 6.22 8.39
C ASN A 72 3.86 6.72 8.19
N ALA A 73 3.55 7.39 7.08
CA ALA A 73 2.29 8.09 6.87
C ALA A 73 1.52 7.72 5.59
N ILE A 74 2.16 7.04 4.65
CA ILE A 74 1.54 6.64 3.38
C ILE A 74 1.97 5.24 2.96
N THR A 75 1.08 4.55 2.26
CA THR A 75 1.38 3.35 1.47
C THR A 75 1.04 3.66 0.02
N ALA A 76 1.94 3.32 -0.90
CA ALA A 76 1.82 3.65 -2.30
C ALA A 76 2.12 2.44 -3.19
N TYR A 77 1.36 2.32 -4.28
CA TYR A 77 1.51 1.34 -5.35
C TYR A 77 1.71 2.11 -6.64
N PHE A 78 2.67 1.72 -7.44
CA PHE A 78 3.00 2.47 -8.65
C PHE A 78 3.62 1.59 -9.72
N PHE A 79 3.58 2.06 -10.94
CA PHE A 79 4.32 1.47 -12.04
C PHE A 79 4.80 2.54 -13.02
N ASP A 80 5.84 2.21 -13.77
CA ASP A 80 6.15 2.87 -15.02
C ASP A 80 6.02 1.93 -16.21
N SER A 81 5.63 2.47 -17.35
CA SER A 81 5.52 1.70 -18.59
C SER A 81 5.66 2.57 -19.83
N SER A 82 6.19 1.99 -20.91
CA SER A 82 6.23 2.65 -22.22
C SER A 82 5.00 2.35 -23.07
N GLN A 83 4.29 1.26 -22.79
CA GLN A 83 3.13 0.77 -23.54
C GLN A 83 2.05 0.26 -22.59
N ASN A 84 0.83 0.07 -23.10
CA ASN A 84 -0.31 -0.47 -22.35
C ASN A 84 -0.66 0.29 -21.05
N PHE A 85 -0.36 1.60 -20.99
CA PHE A 85 -0.49 2.40 -19.77
C PHE A 85 -1.90 2.31 -19.15
N TYR A 86 -2.95 2.45 -19.95
CA TYR A 86 -4.32 2.46 -19.43
C TYR A 86 -4.80 1.09 -18.96
N ASP A 87 -4.33 0.01 -19.58
CA ASP A 87 -4.61 -1.36 -19.12
C ASP A 87 -3.89 -1.64 -17.81
N ASN A 88 -2.64 -1.20 -17.69
CA ASN A 88 -1.88 -1.25 -16.44
C ASN A 88 -2.50 -0.36 -15.35
N LEU A 89 -3.05 0.80 -15.71
CA LEU A 89 -3.78 1.66 -14.79
C LEU A 89 -5.05 0.96 -14.26
N ARG A 90 -5.80 0.26 -15.12
CA ARG A 90 -6.94 -0.56 -14.69
C ARG A 90 -6.52 -1.64 -13.71
N LEU A 91 -5.45 -2.34 -13.99
CA LEU A 91 -4.91 -3.37 -13.08
C LEU A 91 -4.53 -2.75 -11.73
N LEU A 92 -3.78 -1.62 -11.74
CA LEU A 92 -3.37 -0.93 -10.52
C LEU A 92 -4.57 -0.53 -9.65
N LEU A 93 -5.53 0.18 -10.24
CA LEU A 93 -6.72 0.62 -9.51
C LEU A 93 -7.57 -0.56 -9.05
N GLY A 94 -7.67 -1.61 -9.85
CA GLY A 94 -8.45 -2.80 -9.55
C GLY A 94 -7.92 -3.55 -8.32
N PHE A 95 -6.66 -3.96 -8.33
CA PHE A 95 -6.14 -4.76 -7.23
C PHE A 95 -6.00 -3.96 -5.91
N VAL A 96 -5.71 -2.66 -5.99
CA VAL A 96 -5.64 -1.81 -4.79
C VAL A 96 -7.04 -1.58 -4.19
N SER A 97 -8.10 -1.61 -5.00
CA SER A 97 -9.47 -1.39 -4.53
C SER A 97 -10.19 -2.65 -4.06
N VAL A 98 -9.78 -3.83 -4.54
CA VAL A 98 -10.45 -5.10 -4.23
C VAL A 98 -9.50 -6.04 -3.51
N PRO A 99 -9.52 -6.04 -2.17
CA PRO A 99 -8.63 -6.88 -1.37
C PRO A 99 -9.04 -8.36 -1.45
N TRP A 100 -8.05 -9.24 -1.51
CA TRP A 100 -8.26 -10.68 -1.44
C TRP A 100 -7.25 -11.33 -0.46
N PHE A 101 -7.71 -11.68 0.74
CA PHE A 101 -6.88 -12.24 1.78
C PHE A 101 -7.48 -13.54 2.30
N THR A 102 -6.69 -14.60 2.34
CA THR A 102 -7.03 -15.88 2.98
C THR A 102 -6.11 -16.11 4.17
N ASP A 103 -6.56 -16.85 5.17
CA ASP A 103 -5.73 -17.17 6.35
C ASP A 103 -4.45 -17.90 5.93
N GLU A 104 -4.53 -18.78 4.92
CA GLU A 104 -3.36 -19.50 4.39
C GLU A 104 -2.35 -18.53 3.74
N SER A 105 -2.82 -17.61 2.89
CA SER A 105 -1.94 -16.64 2.22
C SER A 105 -1.32 -15.66 3.21
N VAL A 106 -2.06 -15.29 4.26
CA VAL A 106 -1.54 -14.45 5.36
C VAL A 106 -0.46 -15.22 6.14
N ALA A 107 -0.69 -16.45 6.54
CA ALA A 107 0.30 -17.24 7.26
C ALA A 107 1.61 -17.46 6.45
N LYS A 108 1.49 -17.63 5.14
CA LYS A 108 2.66 -17.73 4.25
C LYS A 108 3.47 -16.44 4.23
N GLU A 109 2.81 -15.29 4.15
CA GLU A 109 3.46 -13.99 4.09
C GLU A 109 4.19 -13.62 5.39
N GLN A 110 3.71 -14.09 6.54
CA GLN A 110 4.41 -13.91 7.81
C GLN A 110 5.86 -14.40 7.77
N GLY A 111 6.12 -15.53 7.09
CA GLY A 111 7.46 -16.06 6.92
C GLY A 111 8.36 -15.15 6.09
N ILE A 112 7.81 -14.60 5.01
CA ILE A 112 8.53 -13.72 4.08
C ILE A 112 8.88 -12.39 4.76
N ILE A 113 7.89 -11.72 5.33
CA ILE A 113 8.08 -10.44 6.05
C ILE A 113 8.98 -10.64 7.26
N GLY A 114 8.86 -11.75 7.98
CA GLY A 114 9.74 -12.07 9.10
C GLY A 114 11.22 -12.21 8.70
N GLN A 115 11.51 -12.70 7.48
CA GLN A 115 12.88 -12.72 6.95
C GLN A 115 13.36 -11.32 6.57
N GLU A 116 12.49 -10.51 5.96
CA GLU A 116 12.80 -9.12 5.62
C GLU A 116 13.11 -8.28 6.88
N ILE A 117 12.31 -8.41 7.94
CA ILE A 117 12.56 -7.75 9.22
C ILE A 117 13.96 -8.09 9.75
N ARG A 118 14.33 -9.37 9.78
CA ARG A 118 15.67 -9.79 10.24
C ARG A 118 16.79 -9.20 9.37
N MET A 119 16.59 -9.19 8.05
CA MET A 119 17.58 -8.61 7.12
C MET A 119 17.77 -7.11 7.37
N VAL A 120 16.69 -6.37 7.67
CA VAL A 120 16.74 -4.95 8.02
C VAL A 120 17.39 -4.76 9.40
N GLU A 121 17.10 -5.62 10.39
CA GLU A 121 17.70 -5.60 11.72
C GLU A 121 19.22 -5.83 11.68
N ASP A 122 19.71 -6.61 10.71
CA ASP A 122 21.15 -6.84 10.52
C ASP A 122 21.87 -5.64 9.84
N ASN A 123 21.14 -4.64 9.36
CA ASN A 123 21.72 -3.46 8.71
C ASN A 123 22.06 -2.35 9.74
N PRO A 124 23.35 -1.96 9.89
CA PRO A 124 23.77 -0.98 10.89
C PRO A 124 23.12 0.40 10.71
N ASP A 125 22.91 0.86 9.49
CA ASP A 125 22.31 2.18 9.19
C ASP A 125 20.85 2.23 9.65
N TRP A 126 20.11 1.15 9.41
CA TRP A 126 18.75 0.99 9.91
C TRP A 126 18.70 0.91 11.43
N GLN A 127 19.66 0.25 12.07
CA GLN A 127 19.75 0.19 13.52
C GLN A 127 20.00 1.58 14.13
N VAL A 128 20.89 2.37 13.51
CA VAL A 128 21.15 3.77 13.95
C VAL A 128 19.86 4.59 13.81
N TYR A 129 19.16 4.50 12.67
CA TYR A 129 17.92 5.23 12.47
C TYR A 129 16.84 4.84 13.48
N THR A 130 16.58 3.54 13.64
CA THR A 130 15.55 3.03 14.56
C THR A 130 15.84 3.43 16.01
N ASN A 131 17.09 3.28 16.46
CA ASN A 131 17.50 3.68 17.81
C ASN A 131 17.38 5.20 18.00
N LEU A 132 17.72 6.00 16.98
CA LEU A 132 17.54 7.45 17.02
C LEU A 132 16.07 7.82 17.20
N MET A 133 15.17 7.22 16.42
CA MET A 133 13.73 7.47 16.54
C MET A 133 13.18 7.07 17.90
N GLN A 134 13.63 5.96 18.46
CA GLN A 134 13.27 5.52 19.81
C GLN A 134 13.77 6.47 20.92
N CYS A 135 14.93 7.09 20.72
CA CYS A 135 15.47 8.07 21.64
C CYS A 135 14.77 9.44 21.55
N LEU A 136 14.42 9.87 20.33
CA LEU A 136 13.77 11.16 20.07
C LEU A 136 12.31 11.19 20.52
N TYR A 137 11.59 10.07 20.34
CA TYR A 137 10.16 10.00 20.58
C TYR A 137 9.84 9.03 21.73
N ARG A 138 9.19 9.54 22.77
CA ARG A 138 8.74 8.71 23.89
C ARG A 138 7.41 8.00 23.58
N ASP A 139 6.41 8.76 23.14
CA ASP A 139 5.03 8.30 23.02
C ASP A 139 4.49 8.35 21.58
N SER A 140 5.24 8.92 20.63
CA SER A 140 4.86 8.97 19.23
C SER A 140 5.01 7.60 18.56
N PRO A 141 4.04 7.16 17.74
CA PRO A 141 4.18 5.93 16.94
C PRO A 141 5.33 5.98 15.92
N ALA A 142 5.89 7.17 15.62
CA ALA A 142 7.08 7.30 14.78
C ALA A 142 8.33 6.55 15.31
N ARG A 143 8.33 6.17 16.58
CA ARG A 143 9.39 5.34 17.19
C ARG A 143 9.31 3.86 16.82
N VAL A 144 8.21 3.43 16.23
CA VAL A 144 7.95 2.03 15.86
C VAL A 144 8.41 1.80 14.43
N ALA A 145 9.13 0.71 14.18
CA ALA A 145 9.55 0.36 12.83
C ALA A 145 8.33 0.11 11.93
N VAL A 146 8.36 0.62 10.70
CA VAL A 146 7.25 0.49 9.75
C VAL A 146 6.88 -0.96 9.48
N ALA A 147 7.88 -1.84 9.36
CA ALA A 147 7.66 -3.27 9.17
C ALA A 147 7.23 -4.02 10.47
N GLY A 148 7.22 -3.32 11.62
CA GLY A 148 6.96 -3.94 12.91
C GLY A 148 8.13 -4.81 13.40
N THR A 149 7.81 -5.82 14.21
CA THR A 149 8.74 -6.87 14.66
C THR A 149 8.19 -8.24 14.29
N VAL A 150 9.05 -9.26 14.32
CA VAL A 150 8.63 -10.65 14.05
C VAL A 150 7.47 -11.06 14.97
N GLU A 151 7.47 -10.62 16.23
CA GLU A 151 6.42 -10.93 17.20
C GLU A 151 5.12 -10.16 16.87
N SER A 152 5.20 -8.88 16.52
CA SER A 152 4.01 -8.07 16.26
C SER A 152 3.24 -8.56 15.03
N ILE A 153 3.93 -8.97 13.96
CA ILE A 153 3.29 -9.45 12.75
C ILE A 153 2.60 -10.82 12.92
N GLN A 154 2.97 -11.60 13.93
CA GLN A 154 2.32 -12.91 14.21
C GLN A 154 0.84 -12.77 14.60
N SER A 155 0.43 -11.62 15.12
CA SER A 155 -0.95 -11.35 15.50
C SER A 155 -1.82 -10.81 14.36
N ILE A 156 -1.23 -10.56 13.18
CA ILE A 156 -1.95 -10.10 12.00
C ILE A 156 -2.76 -11.24 11.39
N THR A 157 -4.03 -10.99 11.12
CA THR A 157 -4.98 -11.93 10.54
C THR A 157 -5.61 -11.36 9.27
N ALA A 158 -6.21 -12.21 8.44
CA ALA A 158 -6.97 -11.75 7.28
C ALA A 158 -8.04 -10.72 7.68
N LYS A 159 -8.74 -10.96 8.83
CA LYS A 159 -9.74 -10.03 9.34
C LYS A 159 -9.16 -8.65 9.64
N THR A 160 -8.03 -8.55 10.34
CA THR A 160 -7.41 -7.26 10.67
C THR A 160 -6.93 -6.52 9.42
N LEU A 161 -6.46 -7.24 8.40
CA LEU A 161 -6.10 -6.66 7.11
C LEU A 161 -7.33 -6.10 6.37
N TYR A 162 -8.45 -6.84 6.34
CA TYR A 162 -9.71 -6.33 5.78
C TYR A 162 -10.23 -5.11 6.53
N ASP A 163 -10.16 -5.09 7.86
CA ASP A 163 -10.58 -3.94 8.67
C ASP A 163 -9.75 -2.69 8.32
N CYS A 164 -8.43 -2.82 8.20
CA CYS A 164 -7.53 -1.73 7.78
C CYS A 164 -7.79 -1.28 6.34
N HIS A 165 -7.92 -2.22 5.39
CA HIS A 165 -8.24 -1.88 4.01
C HIS A 165 -9.54 -1.09 3.93
N LYS A 166 -10.58 -1.56 4.58
CA LYS A 166 -11.88 -0.88 4.62
C LYS A 166 -11.81 0.53 5.22
N ALA A 167 -10.94 0.75 6.21
CA ALA A 167 -10.80 2.05 6.86
C ALA A 167 -10.01 3.06 6.02
N PHE A 168 -8.95 2.63 5.33
CA PHE A 168 -7.97 3.53 4.75
C PHE A 168 -7.91 3.53 3.22
N TYR A 169 -8.33 2.44 2.55
CA TYR A 169 -8.28 2.32 1.08
C TYR A 169 -9.60 2.76 0.45
N THR A 170 -9.95 3.99 0.70
CA THR A 170 -11.16 4.62 0.16
C THR A 170 -10.78 5.79 -0.75
N PRO A 171 -11.51 6.06 -1.85
CA PRO A 171 -11.17 7.15 -2.76
C PRO A 171 -10.97 8.50 -2.07
N ALA A 172 -11.74 8.79 -1.02
CA ALA A 172 -11.61 10.03 -0.24
C ALA A 172 -10.28 10.16 0.53
N ASN A 173 -9.62 9.03 0.83
CA ASN A 173 -8.34 8.97 1.54
C ASN A 173 -7.15 8.68 0.63
N MET A 174 -7.37 8.64 -0.70
CA MET A 174 -6.36 8.22 -1.66
C MET A 174 -6.06 9.31 -2.68
N VAL A 175 -4.89 9.24 -3.28
CA VAL A 175 -4.47 10.12 -4.36
C VAL A 175 -3.93 9.31 -5.54
N LEU A 176 -4.42 9.63 -6.74
CA LEU A 176 -3.88 9.13 -8.00
C LEU A 176 -3.07 10.22 -8.67
N VAL A 177 -1.82 9.93 -9.01
CA VAL A 177 -0.93 10.80 -9.78
C VAL A 177 -0.47 10.08 -11.04
N CYS A 178 -0.72 10.66 -12.21
CA CYS A 178 -0.27 10.13 -13.50
C CYS A 178 0.63 11.16 -14.20
N VAL A 179 1.79 10.72 -14.66
CA VAL A 179 2.79 11.57 -15.31
C VAL A 179 3.21 10.96 -16.65
N GLY A 180 3.33 11.77 -17.70
CA GLY A 180 3.80 11.33 -19.01
C GLY A 180 2.93 11.81 -20.16
N ASN A 181 3.06 11.15 -21.31
CA ASN A 181 2.18 11.38 -22.47
C ASN A 181 0.86 10.66 -22.26
N VAL A 182 0.01 11.24 -21.41
CA VAL A 182 -1.27 10.69 -20.96
C VAL A 182 -2.40 11.71 -21.13
N ASP A 183 -3.61 11.21 -21.34
CA ASP A 183 -4.82 11.98 -21.47
C ASP A 183 -5.58 12.00 -20.13
N ALA A 184 -5.89 13.20 -19.64
CA ALA A 184 -6.53 13.40 -18.35
C ALA A 184 -7.97 12.89 -18.31
N ASP A 185 -8.73 13.09 -19.38
CA ASP A 185 -10.12 12.67 -19.44
C ASP A 185 -10.23 11.14 -19.47
N ARG A 186 -9.31 10.50 -20.20
CA ARG A 186 -9.23 9.03 -20.23
C ARG A 186 -8.80 8.44 -18.87
N ILE A 187 -7.91 9.11 -18.14
CA ILE A 187 -7.54 8.70 -16.77
C ILE A 187 -8.76 8.82 -15.83
N ALA A 188 -9.50 9.93 -15.92
CA ALA A 188 -10.72 10.14 -15.14
C ALA A 188 -11.76 9.03 -15.44
N GLN A 189 -12.00 8.75 -16.71
CA GLN A 189 -12.89 7.68 -17.12
C GLN A 189 -12.49 6.32 -16.55
N VAL A 190 -11.20 5.94 -16.64
CA VAL A 190 -10.70 4.68 -16.06
C VAL A 190 -10.89 4.66 -14.54
N ALA A 191 -10.65 5.76 -13.86
CA ALA A 191 -10.85 5.85 -12.42
C ALA A 191 -12.32 5.71 -12.03
N GLU A 192 -13.24 6.37 -12.74
CA GLU A 192 -14.69 6.26 -12.52
C GLU A 192 -15.25 4.87 -12.80
N GLU A 193 -14.69 4.15 -13.78
CA GLU A 193 -15.09 2.76 -14.10
C GLU A 193 -14.69 1.75 -13.03
N ILE A 194 -13.56 1.97 -12.34
CA ILE A 194 -12.92 0.97 -11.45
C ILE A 194 -13.15 1.29 -9.99
N LEU A 195 -12.99 2.57 -9.60
CA LEU A 195 -13.05 2.94 -8.19
C LEU A 195 -14.50 2.90 -7.68
N PRO A 196 -14.73 2.38 -6.46
CA PRO A 196 -16.06 2.38 -5.88
C PRO A 196 -16.57 3.83 -5.75
N GLY A 197 -17.81 4.05 -6.12
CA GLY A 197 -18.50 5.32 -5.89
C GLY A 197 -18.53 5.66 -4.39
N GLU A 198 -18.72 6.94 -4.08
CA GLU A 198 -18.61 7.52 -2.75
C GLU A 198 -19.18 6.66 -1.61
N SER A 199 -18.35 6.40 -0.64
CA SER A 199 -18.59 6.41 0.81
C SER A 199 -17.36 5.86 1.53
N GLY A 200 -16.35 6.70 1.66
CA GLY A 200 -15.30 6.43 2.63
C GLY A 200 -15.86 6.68 4.03
N PRO A 201 -15.47 5.88 5.04
CA PRO A 201 -15.69 6.28 6.42
C PRO A 201 -14.96 7.60 6.69
N ASP A 202 -15.50 8.41 7.61
CA ASP A 202 -14.77 9.54 8.15
C ASP A 202 -13.42 9.04 8.71
N VAL A 203 -12.36 9.25 7.95
CA VAL A 203 -11.00 8.99 8.44
C VAL A 203 -10.61 10.17 9.29
N PRO A 204 -10.34 10.00 10.59
CA PRO A 204 -10.04 11.07 11.52
C PRO A 204 -8.73 11.80 11.21
#